data_6b36af8cf236fcc9f7b551ad8baa5c96
#
_entry.id   6b36af8cf236fcc9f7b551ad8baa5c96
#
_cell.length_a   1.000
_cell.length_b   1.000
_cell.length_c   1.000
_cell.angle_alpha   90.00
_cell.angle_beta   90.00
_cell.angle_gamma   90.00
#
_symmetry.space_group_name_H-M   'P 1'
#
loop_
_entity.id
_entity.type
_entity.pdbx_description
1 polymer ?
#
loop_
_entity_poly.entity_id
_entity_poly.type
_entity_poly.pdbx_seq_one_letter_code
_entity_poly.pdbx_strand_id
1 'polypeptide(L)'
;MNYLDMLTRLGVGSAHPGGFSATMSQLSRFPLPAGSRVLEVGCGTGRTSCYLAKQGFDITGLDLRPEMLAKAKLRAQAEQLDVRFVEGDITALPFEAAAFDIVLAESVTNFADIGRALAEYGRILRPGGTLYDREVIATPSITVEAYREVTGFFQLNALLTEQKWIELLQASGFAEITVCDRSAFVQHVTDDQIAYPDMNQVMDPGTVLNASVWQTSLAHDDLIAANHDYLEHALFIARK
;
A
#
# COMPACT_ATOMS: atom_id res chain seq x y z
N MET A 1 13.60 -16.18 4.79
CA MET A 1 12.70 -15.53 3.81
C MET A 1 12.42 -14.14 4.31
N ASN A 2 12.37 -13.11 3.46
CA ASN A 2 11.95 -11.78 3.90
C ASN A 2 10.42 -11.63 3.89
N TYR A 3 9.92 -10.53 4.46
CA TYR A 3 8.50 -10.25 4.61
C TYR A 3 7.76 -10.17 3.25
N LEU A 4 8.30 -9.43 2.29
CA LEU A 4 7.67 -9.26 0.97
C LEU A 4 7.65 -10.57 0.16
N ASP A 5 8.67 -11.43 0.31
CA ASP A 5 8.66 -12.76 -0.32
C ASP A 5 7.58 -13.67 0.28
N MET A 6 7.36 -13.57 1.60
CA MET A 6 6.27 -14.28 2.28
C MET A 6 4.91 -13.83 1.73
N LEU A 7 4.67 -12.52 1.65
CA LEU A 7 3.41 -11.98 1.09
C LEU A 7 3.19 -12.43 -0.36
N THR A 8 4.26 -12.39 -1.16
CA THR A 8 4.21 -12.84 -2.56
C THR A 8 3.80 -14.31 -2.66
N ARG A 9 4.42 -15.21 -1.88
CA ARG A 9 4.09 -16.64 -1.87
C ARG A 9 2.67 -16.92 -1.39
N LEU A 10 2.24 -16.24 -0.33
CA LEU A 10 0.88 -16.33 0.18
C LEU A 10 -0.15 -15.70 -0.77
N GLY A 11 0.26 -14.79 -1.65
CA GLY A 11 -0.64 -14.08 -2.55
C GLY A 11 -1.57 -13.12 -1.83
N VAL A 12 -1.07 -12.49 -0.75
CA VAL A 12 -1.87 -11.55 0.05
C VAL A 12 -2.18 -10.30 -0.74
N GLY A 13 -3.45 -9.91 -0.80
CA GLY A 13 -3.94 -8.79 -1.60
C GLY A 13 -4.20 -7.50 -0.82
N SER A 14 -3.99 -7.48 0.49
CA SER A 14 -4.27 -6.31 1.33
C SER A 14 -3.41 -6.37 2.59
N ALA A 15 -2.08 -6.32 2.42
CA ALA A 15 -1.10 -6.42 3.50
C ALA A 15 -0.75 -5.05 4.11
N HIS A 16 -1.63 -4.07 3.98
CA HIS A 16 -1.49 -2.74 4.56
C HIS A 16 -2.27 -2.61 5.88
N PRO A 17 -1.99 -1.57 6.69
CA PRO A 17 -2.69 -1.34 7.95
C PRO A 17 -4.20 -1.25 7.78
N GLY A 18 -4.93 -2.03 8.57
CA GLY A 18 -6.38 -2.12 8.56
C GLY A 18 -6.97 -2.97 7.42
N GLY A 19 -6.12 -3.59 6.59
CA GLY A 19 -6.54 -4.52 5.53
C GLY A 19 -7.53 -3.91 4.53
N PHE A 20 -8.24 -4.76 3.81
CA PHE A 20 -9.22 -4.31 2.81
C PHE A 20 -10.40 -3.53 3.43
N SER A 21 -10.71 -3.76 4.71
CA SER A 21 -11.69 -2.98 5.47
C SER A 21 -11.33 -1.50 5.50
N ALA A 22 -10.05 -1.17 5.68
CA ALA A 22 -9.58 0.22 5.67
C ALA A 22 -9.70 0.85 4.28
N THR A 23 -9.39 0.11 3.21
CA THR A 23 -9.62 0.54 1.82
C THR A 23 -11.11 0.85 1.59
N MET A 24 -12.00 -0.04 2.00
CA MET A 24 -13.45 0.14 1.83
C MET A 24 -13.98 1.34 2.62
N SER A 25 -13.51 1.51 3.87
CA SER A 25 -13.84 2.67 4.70
C SER A 25 -13.35 3.98 4.05
N GLN A 26 -12.12 4.00 3.54
CA GLN A 26 -11.54 5.15 2.83
C GLN A 26 -12.40 5.53 1.62
N LEU A 27 -12.68 4.57 0.73
CA LEU A 27 -13.46 4.83 -0.50
C LEU A 27 -14.90 5.26 -0.21
N SER A 28 -15.49 4.79 0.90
CA SER A 28 -16.81 5.24 1.35
C SER A 28 -16.81 6.67 1.87
N ARG A 29 -15.79 7.06 2.64
CA ARG A 29 -15.68 8.41 3.25
C ARG A 29 -15.16 9.45 2.28
N PHE A 30 -14.31 9.05 1.35
CA PHE A 30 -13.68 9.89 0.34
C PHE A 30 -13.92 9.28 -1.05
N PRO A 31 -15.18 9.34 -1.55
CA PRO A 31 -15.53 8.75 -2.82
C PRO A 31 -14.73 9.39 -3.95
N LEU A 32 -14.15 8.55 -4.79
CA LEU A 32 -13.39 9.02 -5.93
C LEU A 32 -14.34 9.64 -6.97
N PRO A 33 -13.99 10.77 -7.61
CA PRO A 33 -14.82 11.36 -8.65
C PRO A 33 -15.02 10.39 -9.83
N ALA A 34 -16.24 10.25 -10.30
CA ALA A 34 -16.56 9.37 -11.42
C ALA A 34 -15.76 9.74 -12.68
N GLY A 35 -15.29 8.72 -13.39
CA GLY A 35 -14.47 8.91 -14.60
C GLY A 35 -13.02 9.31 -14.33
N SER A 36 -12.55 9.29 -13.08
CA SER A 36 -11.15 9.52 -12.75
C SER A 36 -10.25 8.44 -13.31
N ARG A 37 -9.08 8.86 -13.83
CA ARG A 37 -7.96 7.96 -14.13
C ARG A 37 -7.18 7.74 -12.85
N VAL A 38 -7.14 6.50 -12.38
CA VAL A 38 -6.56 6.12 -11.10
C VAL A 38 -5.29 5.30 -11.32
N LEU A 39 -4.22 5.63 -10.63
CA LEU A 39 -3.04 4.77 -10.50
C LEU A 39 -3.01 4.21 -9.08
N GLU A 40 -3.01 2.90 -8.94
CA GLU A 40 -2.63 2.21 -7.71
C GLU A 40 -1.16 1.82 -7.80
N VAL A 41 -0.32 2.37 -6.93
CA VAL A 41 1.10 2.02 -6.82
C VAL A 41 1.28 0.95 -5.74
N GLY A 42 2.18 -0.03 -6.00
CA GLY A 42 2.31 -1.21 -5.14
C GLY A 42 1.04 -2.05 -5.12
N CYS A 43 0.39 -2.24 -6.27
CA CYS A 43 -0.92 -2.89 -6.36
C CYS A 43 -0.93 -4.37 -5.93
N GLY A 44 0.24 -4.96 -5.71
CA GLY A 44 0.38 -6.34 -5.27
C GLY A 44 -0.37 -7.32 -6.17
N THR A 45 -1.31 -8.07 -5.59
CA THR A 45 -2.16 -9.03 -6.33
C THR A 45 -3.39 -8.37 -6.97
N GLY A 46 -3.45 -7.05 -7.03
CA GLY A 46 -4.46 -6.27 -7.75
C GLY A 46 -5.86 -6.27 -7.11
N ARG A 47 -5.98 -6.49 -5.80
CA ARG A 47 -7.27 -6.58 -5.12
C ARG A 47 -8.05 -5.26 -5.19
N THR A 48 -7.41 -4.15 -4.81
CA THR A 48 -7.99 -2.80 -4.87
C THR A 48 -8.19 -2.36 -6.32
N SER A 49 -7.21 -2.62 -7.22
CA SER A 49 -7.35 -2.35 -8.65
C SER A 49 -8.59 -3.03 -9.26
N CYS A 50 -8.77 -4.33 -9.03
CA CYS A 50 -9.93 -5.06 -9.55
C CYS A 50 -11.24 -4.57 -8.92
N TYR A 51 -11.23 -4.23 -7.63
CA TYR A 51 -12.42 -3.65 -6.99
C TYR A 51 -12.82 -2.32 -7.65
N LEU A 52 -11.87 -1.41 -7.90
CA LEU A 52 -12.14 -0.13 -8.55
C LEU A 52 -12.58 -0.30 -10.01
N ALA A 53 -11.99 -1.24 -10.75
CA ALA A 53 -12.42 -1.56 -12.10
C ALA A 53 -13.89 -2.03 -12.15
N LYS A 54 -14.34 -2.84 -11.16
CA LYS A 54 -15.76 -3.21 -11.02
C LYS A 54 -16.69 -2.03 -10.78
N GLN A 55 -16.18 -0.96 -10.16
CA GLN A 55 -16.92 0.29 -9.95
C GLN A 55 -16.89 1.21 -11.18
N GLY A 56 -16.23 0.80 -12.27
CA GLY A 56 -16.18 1.53 -13.53
C GLY A 56 -15.08 2.60 -13.60
N PHE A 57 -14.06 2.55 -12.73
CA PHE A 57 -12.91 3.44 -12.83
C PHE A 57 -11.92 3.00 -13.90
N ASP A 58 -11.27 3.98 -14.56
CA ASP A 58 -10.11 3.75 -15.42
C ASP A 58 -8.88 3.59 -14.52
N ILE A 59 -8.57 2.34 -14.17
CA ILE A 59 -7.53 1.98 -13.19
C ILE A 59 -6.31 1.35 -13.85
N THR A 60 -5.13 1.82 -13.47
CA THR A 60 -3.85 1.17 -13.74
C THR A 60 -3.25 0.71 -12.41
N GLY A 61 -2.85 -0.55 -12.30
CA GLY A 61 -2.06 -1.08 -11.18
C GLY A 61 -0.58 -1.13 -11.54
N LEU A 62 0.28 -0.64 -10.66
CA LEU A 62 1.74 -0.73 -10.82
C LEU A 62 2.33 -1.48 -9.62
N ASP A 63 3.26 -2.39 -9.89
CA ASP A 63 4.04 -3.07 -8.86
C ASP A 63 5.47 -3.32 -9.35
N LEU A 64 6.41 -3.37 -8.43
CA LEU A 64 7.81 -3.66 -8.73
C LEU A 64 8.05 -5.16 -8.96
N ARG A 65 7.18 -6.02 -8.42
CA ARG A 65 7.35 -7.48 -8.42
C ARG A 65 6.53 -8.14 -9.51
N PRO A 66 7.17 -8.72 -10.54
CA PRO A 66 6.44 -9.38 -11.64
C PRO A 66 5.60 -10.57 -11.16
N GLU A 67 5.99 -11.26 -10.07
CA GLU A 67 5.22 -12.35 -9.48
C GLU A 67 3.88 -11.88 -8.89
N MET A 68 3.86 -10.68 -8.28
CA MET A 68 2.64 -10.04 -7.80
C MET A 68 1.74 -9.66 -8.98
N LEU A 69 2.30 -9.05 -10.02
CA LEU A 69 1.57 -8.70 -11.24
C LEU A 69 1.01 -9.92 -11.97
N ALA A 70 1.70 -11.05 -11.94
CA ALA A 70 1.17 -12.30 -12.50
C ALA A 70 -0.12 -12.71 -11.77
N LYS A 71 -0.15 -12.62 -10.44
CA LYS A 71 -1.35 -12.90 -9.63
C LYS A 71 -2.45 -11.88 -9.86
N ALA A 72 -2.10 -10.59 -10.00
CA ALA A 72 -3.04 -9.52 -10.33
C ALA A 72 -3.74 -9.77 -11.67
N LYS A 73 -3.00 -10.20 -12.69
CA LYS A 73 -3.56 -10.57 -14.00
C LYS A 73 -4.49 -11.78 -13.93
N LEU A 74 -4.12 -12.80 -13.14
CA LEU A 74 -4.98 -13.96 -12.90
C LEU A 74 -6.29 -13.56 -12.21
N ARG A 75 -6.22 -12.67 -11.21
CA ARG A 75 -7.40 -12.12 -10.53
C ARG A 75 -8.32 -11.38 -11.52
N ALA A 76 -7.76 -10.44 -12.29
CA ALA A 76 -8.54 -9.68 -13.27
C ALA A 76 -9.19 -10.61 -14.31
N GLN A 77 -8.47 -11.63 -14.77
CA GLN A 77 -9.02 -12.65 -15.68
C GLN A 77 -10.17 -13.44 -15.04
N ALA A 78 -10.01 -13.90 -13.79
CA ALA A 78 -11.05 -14.64 -13.07
C ALA A 78 -12.31 -13.78 -12.85
N GLU A 79 -12.13 -12.49 -12.68
CA GLU A 79 -13.20 -11.50 -12.47
C GLU A 79 -13.74 -10.89 -13.78
N GLN A 80 -13.19 -11.30 -14.94
CA GLN A 80 -13.54 -10.81 -16.28
C GLN A 80 -13.41 -9.28 -16.42
N LEU A 81 -12.33 -8.74 -15.84
CA LEU A 81 -12.02 -7.31 -15.84
C LEU A 81 -10.87 -7.00 -16.78
N ASP A 82 -10.93 -5.85 -17.45
CA ASP A 82 -9.83 -5.28 -18.21
C ASP A 82 -9.11 -4.24 -17.34
N VAL A 83 -8.03 -4.68 -16.68
CA VAL A 83 -7.20 -3.84 -15.82
C VAL A 83 -5.79 -3.81 -16.38
N ARG A 84 -5.24 -2.62 -16.59
CA ARG A 84 -3.85 -2.44 -17.00
C ARG A 84 -2.92 -2.65 -15.81
N PHE A 85 -2.03 -3.64 -15.88
CA PHE A 85 -0.97 -3.88 -14.90
C PHE A 85 0.40 -3.60 -15.52
N VAL A 86 1.21 -2.79 -14.84
CA VAL A 86 2.51 -2.29 -15.28
C VAL A 86 3.57 -2.62 -14.25
N GLU A 87 4.69 -3.21 -14.69
CA GLU A 87 5.89 -3.34 -13.85
C GLU A 87 6.62 -1.99 -13.79
N GLY A 88 6.98 -1.54 -12.57
CA GLY A 88 7.67 -0.27 -12.41
C GLY A 88 8.06 0.04 -10.99
N ASP A 89 9.04 0.94 -10.87
CA ASP A 89 9.53 1.51 -9.62
C ASP A 89 8.79 2.84 -9.35
N ILE A 90 8.27 3.01 -8.15
CA ILE A 90 7.56 4.23 -7.73
C ILE A 90 8.48 5.46 -7.68
N THR A 91 9.80 5.27 -7.66
CA THR A 91 10.79 6.35 -7.71
C THR A 91 11.15 6.79 -9.14
N ALA A 92 10.61 6.10 -10.16
CA ALA A 92 10.82 6.38 -11.58
C ALA A 92 9.62 5.86 -12.40
N LEU A 93 8.45 6.47 -12.21
CA LEU A 93 7.19 6.00 -12.80
C LEU A 93 7.18 6.09 -14.33
N PRO A 94 6.84 5.01 -15.04
CA PRO A 94 6.87 4.95 -16.50
C PRO A 94 5.64 5.61 -17.15
N PHE A 95 5.23 6.77 -16.64
CA PHE A 95 4.06 7.51 -17.12
C PHE A 95 4.42 8.98 -17.41
N GLU A 96 3.69 9.57 -18.33
CA GLU A 96 3.82 11.00 -18.64
C GLU A 96 3.34 11.87 -17.47
N ALA A 97 3.80 13.12 -17.45
CA ALA A 97 3.31 14.10 -16.47
C ALA A 97 1.79 14.33 -16.65
N ALA A 98 1.08 14.55 -15.54
CA ALA A 98 -0.36 14.80 -15.51
C ALA A 98 -1.21 13.68 -16.16
N ALA A 99 -0.73 12.44 -16.13
CA ALA A 99 -1.44 11.29 -16.68
C ALA A 99 -2.64 10.84 -15.84
N PHE A 100 -2.63 11.11 -14.54
CA PHE A 100 -3.63 10.60 -13.59
C PHE A 100 -4.33 11.71 -12.82
N ASP A 101 -5.55 11.42 -12.42
CA ASP A 101 -6.38 12.27 -11.56
C ASP A 101 -6.15 11.92 -10.08
N ILE A 102 -5.87 10.64 -9.80
CA ILE A 102 -5.71 10.06 -8.48
C ILE A 102 -4.53 9.09 -8.46
N VAL A 103 -3.74 9.14 -7.39
CA VAL A 103 -2.78 8.11 -7.00
C VAL A 103 -3.23 7.50 -5.69
N LEU A 104 -3.29 6.17 -5.62
CA LEU A 104 -3.52 5.39 -4.40
C LEU A 104 -2.23 4.66 -4.06
N ALA A 105 -1.77 4.80 -2.82
CA ALA A 105 -0.67 4.06 -2.23
C ALA A 105 -1.13 3.46 -0.90
N GLU A 106 -0.99 2.14 -0.75
CA GLU A 106 -1.43 1.42 0.43
C GLU A 106 -0.24 0.65 1.04
N SER A 107 0.55 1.35 1.88
CA SER A 107 1.75 0.83 2.56
C SER A 107 2.84 0.37 1.59
N VAL A 108 3.23 1.25 0.69
CA VAL A 108 4.27 1.01 -0.32
C VAL A 108 5.36 2.08 -0.31
N THR A 109 5.03 3.32 0.01
CA THR A 109 5.96 4.46 -0.11
C THR A 109 7.13 4.35 0.87
N ASN A 110 6.91 3.79 2.07
CA ASN A 110 7.94 3.54 3.08
C ASN A 110 9.06 2.58 2.62
N PHE A 111 8.81 1.74 1.62
CA PHE A 111 9.81 0.79 1.09
C PHE A 111 10.79 1.43 0.11
N ALA A 112 10.52 2.63 -0.38
CA ALA A 112 11.32 3.34 -1.37
C ALA A 112 11.92 4.63 -0.81
N ASP A 113 12.72 5.33 -1.62
CA ASP A 113 13.09 6.73 -1.33
C ASP A 113 11.81 7.58 -1.39
N ILE A 114 11.30 7.93 -0.20
CA ILE A 114 10.00 8.60 -0.03
C ILE A 114 9.98 9.93 -0.80
N GLY A 115 11.07 10.73 -0.72
CA GLY A 115 11.13 12.02 -1.40
C GLY A 115 11.03 11.88 -2.92
N ARG A 116 11.72 10.88 -3.49
CA ARG A 116 11.66 10.59 -4.92
C ARG A 116 10.29 10.05 -5.33
N ALA A 117 9.71 9.14 -4.53
CA ALA A 117 8.37 8.61 -4.80
C ALA A 117 7.32 9.73 -4.80
N LEU A 118 7.31 10.59 -3.78
CA LEU A 118 6.37 11.72 -3.70
C LEU A 118 6.55 12.72 -4.85
N ALA A 119 7.81 12.98 -5.29
CA ALA A 119 8.07 13.82 -6.46
C ALA A 119 7.47 13.21 -7.75
N GLU A 120 7.59 11.89 -7.93
CA GLU A 120 6.99 11.17 -9.05
C GLU A 120 5.46 11.18 -8.98
N TYR A 121 4.86 10.95 -7.80
CA TYR A 121 3.41 11.07 -7.61
C TYR A 121 2.92 12.48 -7.97
N GLY A 122 3.65 13.52 -7.49
CA GLY A 122 3.38 14.90 -7.88
C GLY A 122 3.51 15.12 -9.39
N ARG A 123 4.53 14.56 -10.05
CA ARG A 123 4.74 14.72 -11.49
C ARG A 123 3.60 14.14 -12.32
N ILE A 124 3.18 12.90 -12.00
CA ILE A 124 2.16 12.19 -12.78
C ILE A 124 0.72 12.63 -12.49
N LEU A 125 0.47 13.22 -11.32
CA LEU A 125 -0.83 13.82 -11.00
C LEU A 125 -1.04 15.09 -11.82
N ARG A 126 -2.25 15.28 -12.37
CA ARG A 126 -2.66 16.55 -12.97
C ARG A 126 -2.77 17.66 -11.92
N PRO A 127 -2.75 18.94 -12.29
CA PRO A 127 -3.10 20.03 -11.38
C PRO A 127 -4.47 19.79 -10.74
N GLY A 128 -4.55 19.87 -9.41
CA GLY A 128 -5.73 19.54 -8.62
C GLY A 128 -6.00 18.03 -8.45
N GLY A 129 -5.11 17.16 -8.90
CA GLY A 129 -5.15 15.72 -8.65
C GLY A 129 -4.85 15.39 -7.18
N THR A 130 -5.25 14.21 -6.73
CA THR A 130 -5.18 13.82 -5.32
C THR A 130 -4.37 12.56 -5.13
N LEU A 131 -3.45 12.60 -4.17
CA LEU A 131 -2.75 11.45 -3.60
C LEU A 131 -3.51 10.97 -2.36
N TYR A 132 -3.77 9.69 -2.27
CA TYR A 132 -4.16 8.97 -1.06
C TYR A 132 -3.03 8.01 -0.72
N ASP A 133 -2.36 8.25 0.41
CA ASP A 133 -1.20 7.44 0.84
C ASP A 133 -1.42 6.96 2.27
N ARG A 134 -1.66 5.65 2.44
CA ARG A 134 -1.85 5.00 3.75
C ARG A 134 -0.57 4.31 4.15
N GLU A 135 0.05 4.80 5.24
CA GLU A 135 1.35 4.31 5.67
C GLU A 135 1.43 4.00 7.15
N VAL A 136 2.34 3.10 7.50
CA VAL A 136 2.79 2.93 8.88
C VAL A 136 3.66 4.13 9.24
N ILE A 137 3.42 4.71 10.41
CA ILE A 137 4.17 5.84 10.94
C ILE A 137 4.73 5.52 12.32
N ALA A 138 5.87 6.15 12.66
CA ALA A 138 6.41 6.08 13.99
C ALA A 138 5.74 7.09 14.92
N THR A 139 5.53 6.69 16.18
CA THR A 139 5.25 7.68 17.22
C THR A 139 6.49 8.53 17.52
N PRO A 140 6.35 9.75 18.05
CA PRO A 140 7.50 10.58 18.44
C PRO A 140 8.39 9.95 19.52
N SER A 141 7.90 8.95 20.24
CA SER A 141 8.58 8.24 21.34
C SER A 141 9.36 7.00 20.87
N ILE A 142 9.38 6.71 19.57
CA ILE A 142 10.08 5.52 19.04
C ILE A 142 11.55 5.50 19.50
N THR A 143 11.99 4.36 20.02
CA THR A 143 13.38 4.16 20.39
C THR A 143 14.25 3.83 19.18
N VAL A 144 15.56 4.00 19.30
CA VAL A 144 16.51 3.64 18.23
C VAL A 144 16.46 2.13 17.95
N GLU A 145 16.30 1.33 18.99
CA GLU A 145 16.18 -0.12 18.91
C GLU A 145 14.93 -0.52 18.12
N ALA A 146 13.75 -0.04 18.55
CA ALA A 146 12.48 -0.30 17.87
C ALA A 146 12.50 0.13 16.39
N TYR A 147 13.06 1.32 16.11
CA TYR A 147 13.23 1.81 14.74
C TYR A 147 14.05 0.82 13.88
N ARG A 148 15.21 0.36 14.41
CA ARG A 148 16.08 -0.59 13.68
C ARG A 148 15.44 -1.95 13.49
N GLU A 149 14.76 -2.47 14.50
CA GLU A 149 14.08 -3.76 14.42
C GLU A 149 12.97 -3.72 13.35
N VAL A 150 12.10 -2.71 13.40
CA VAL A 150 10.98 -2.57 12.46
C VAL A 150 11.48 -2.32 11.04
N THR A 151 12.37 -1.34 10.84
CA THR A 151 12.89 -1.05 9.49
C THR A 151 13.71 -2.20 8.93
N GLY A 152 14.46 -2.91 9.76
CA GLY A 152 15.26 -4.07 9.35
C GLY A 152 14.40 -5.27 8.95
N PHE A 153 13.34 -5.58 9.71
CA PHE A 153 12.45 -6.70 9.41
C PHE A 153 11.66 -6.47 8.11
N PHE A 154 11.01 -5.32 7.99
CA PHE A 154 10.21 -4.99 6.81
C PHE A 154 11.06 -4.55 5.61
N GLN A 155 12.35 -4.27 5.82
CA GLN A 155 13.23 -3.67 4.81
C GLN A 155 12.72 -2.30 4.33
N LEU A 156 12.20 -1.48 5.27
CA LEU A 156 11.75 -0.12 4.95
C LEU A 156 12.96 0.77 4.66
N ASN A 157 12.81 1.66 3.69
CA ASN A 157 13.78 2.73 3.44
C ASN A 157 13.77 3.74 4.61
N ALA A 158 12.57 4.09 5.10
CA ALA A 158 12.39 4.90 6.29
C ALA A 158 11.07 4.59 6.99
N LEU A 159 11.02 4.86 8.30
CA LEU A 159 9.81 4.86 9.11
C LEU A 159 9.70 6.25 9.74
N LEU A 160 8.79 7.07 9.22
CA LEU A 160 8.69 8.48 9.55
C LEU A 160 7.56 8.75 10.56
N THR A 161 7.70 9.83 11.32
CA THR A 161 6.59 10.39 12.10
C THR A 161 5.60 11.11 11.18
N GLU A 162 4.35 11.30 11.64
CA GLU A 162 3.34 12.08 10.92
C GLU A 162 3.86 13.46 10.49
N GLN A 163 4.54 14.17 11.39
CA GLN A 163 5.09 15.50 11.10
C GLN A 163 6.10 15.45 9.94
N LYS A 164 6.96 14.44 9.89
CA LYS A 164 7.94 14.27 8.81
C LYS A 164 7.28 13.93 7.48
N TRP A 165 6.20 13.16 7.50
CA TRP A 165 5.39 12.91 6.32
C TRP A 165 4.80 14.19 5.74
N ILE A 166 4.18 15.03 6.60
CA ILE A 166 3.62 16.33 6.18
C ILE A 166 4.71 17.21 5.57
N GLU A 167 5.89 17.32 6.22
CA GLU A 167 7.03 18.11 5.71
C GLU A 167 7.48 17.64 4.32
N LEU A 168 7.57 16.32 4.09
CA LEU A 168 7.98 15.77 2.80
C LEU A 168 6.91 15.97 1.71
N LEU A 169 5.63 15.80 2.04
CA LEU A 169 4.52 16.09 1.13
C LEU A 169 4.56 17.56 0.68
N GLN A 170 4.72 18.50 1.62
CA GLN A 170 4.85 19.93 1.33
C GLN A 170 6.07 20.23 0.45
N ALA A 171 7.23 19.65 0.80
CA ALA A 171 8.45 19.80 0.01
C ALA A 171 8.34 19.22 -1.41
N SER A 172 7.46 18.24 -1.61
CA SER A 172 7.16 17.63 -2.93
C SER A 172 6.08 18.38 -3.72
N GLY A 173 5.59 19.52 -3.22
CA GLY A 173 4.67 20.40 -3.93
C GLY A 173 3.19 20.11 -3.69
N PHE A 174 2.84 19.26 -2.72
CA PHE A 174 1.46 19.08 -2.30
C PHE A 174 1.02 20.19 -1.36
N ALA A 175 -0.16 20.78 -1.60
CA ALA A 175 -0.64 21.97 -0.89
C ALA A 175 -1.63 21.63 0.24
N GLU A 176 -2.76 21.03 -0.10
CA GLU A 176 -3.82 20.71 0.86
C GLU A 176 -3.58 19.29 1.41
N ILE A 177 -3.01 19.21 2.63
CA ILE A 177 -2.71 17.93 3.26
C ILE A 177 -3.66 17.71 4.42
N THR A 178 -4.40 16.59 4.38
CA THR A 178 -5.26 16.12 5.47
C THR A 178 -4.73 14.78 5.95
N VAL A 179 -4.58 14.63 7.28
CA VAL A 179 -4.24 13.36 7.91
C VAL A 179 -5.47 12.81 8.60
N CYS A 180 -5.81 11.57 8.32
CA CYS A 180 -6.98 10.91 8.90
C CYS A 180 -6.71 9.42 9.13
N ASP A 181 -7.68 8.74 9.75
CA ASP A 181 -7.59 7.31 10.08
C ASP A 181 -6.36 6.94 10.91
N ARG A 182 -5.83 7.91 11.69
CA ARG A 182 -4.72 7.64 12.59
C ARG A 182 -5.17 6.71 13.70
N SER A 183 -4.50 5.58 13.84
CA SER A 183 -4.73 4.61 14.92
C SER A 183 -3.48 3.79 15.18
N ALA A 184 -3.46 3.09 16.32
CA ALA A 184 -2.41 2.14 16.63
C ALA A 184 -2.30 1.10 15.52
N PHE A 185 -1.08 0.71 15.19
CA PHE A 185 -0.85 -0.38 14.24
C PHE A 185 -1.16 -1.71 14.93
N VAL A 186 -2.43 -2.09 14.88
CA VAL A 186 -2.92 -3.39 15.34
C VAL A 186 -3.40 -4.17 14.13
N GLN A 187 -2.84 -5.34 13.93
CA GLN A 187 -3.22 -6.17 12.80
C GLN A 187 -4.41 -7.04 13.15
N HIS A 188 -5.59 -6.68 12.66
CA HIS A 188 -6.82 -7.49 12.77
C HIS A 188 -7.02 -8.32 11.50
N VAL A 189 -6.03 -9.13 11.10
CA VAL A 189 -6.07 -9.95 9.87
C VAL A 189 -7.30 -10.85 9.84
N THR A 190 -7.67 -11.44 10.99
CA THR A 190 -8.80 -12.35 11.07
C THR A 190 -10.13 -11.64 10.83
N ASP A 191 -10.33 -10.46 11.41
CA ASP A 191 -11.58 -9.70 11.27
C ASP A 191 -11.75 -9.20 9.84
N ASP A 192 -10.66 -8.74 9.21
CA ASP A 192 -10.66 -8.32 7.80
C ASP A 192 -10.97 -9.49 6.87
N GLN A 193 -10.39 -10.66 7.09
CA GLN A 193 -10.65 -11.85 6.29
C GLN A 193 -12.09 -12.36 6.43
N ILE A 194 -12.71 -12.20 7.60
CA ILE A 194 -14.12 -12.55 7.82
C ILE A 194 -15.05 -11.55 7.11
N ALA A 195 -14.78 -10.25 7.27
CA ALA A 195 -15.61 -9.19 6.69
C ALA A 195 -15.47 -9.12 5.16
N TYR A 196 -14.26 -9.32 4.65
CA TYR A 196 -13.93 -9.23 3.24
C TYR A 196 -13.03 -10.41 2.80
N PRO A 197 -13.59 -11.62 2.64
CA PRO A 197 -12.81 -12.78 2.22
C PRO A 197 -12.25 -12.57 0.81
N ASP A 198 -10.96 -12.90 0.61
CA ASP A 198 -10.32 -12.82 -0.70
C ASP A 198 -10.48 -14.15 -1.46
N MET A 199 -11.60 -14.30 -2.19
CA MET A 199 -11.93 -15.52 -2.94
C MET A 199 -11.02 -15.77 -4.15
N ASN A 200 -10.25 -14.75 -4.59
CA ASN A 200 -9.33 -14.83 -5.73
C ASN A 200 -7.85 -14.78 -5.31
N GLN A 201 -7.57 -15.04 -4.04
CA GLN A 201 -6.19 -15.16 -3.56
C GLN A 201 -5.49 -16.35 -4.23
N VAL A 202 -4.35 -16.10 -4.86
CA VAL A 202 -3.53 -17.12 -5.52
C VAL A 202 -2.27 -17.35 -4.72
N MET A 203 -2.20 -18.47 -4.03
CA MET A 203 -1.04 -18.92 -3.27
C MET A 203 -0.12 -19.75 -4.16
N ASP A 204 1.20 -19.58 -4.00
CA ASP A 204 2.17 -20.42 -4.74
C ASP A 204 2.09 -21.88 -4.28
N PRO A 205 2.30 -22.86 -5.17
CA PRO A 205 2.32 -24.26 -4.79
C PRO A 205 3.34 -24.55 -3.68
N GLY A 206 2.93 -25.36 -2.71
CA GLY A 206 3.78 -25.78 -1.59
C GLY A 206 3.99 -24.73 -0.48
N THR A 207 3.43 -23.53 -0.60
CA THR A 207 3.58 -22.45 0.41
C THR A 207 3.12 -22.88 1.79
N VAL A 208 1.99 -23.59 1.90
CA VAL A 208 1.44 -24.06 3.18
C VAL A 208 2.40 -25.00 3.92
N LEU A 209 3.20 -25.78 3.18
CA LEU A 209 4.19 -26.72 3.74
C LEU A 209 5.56 -26.08 3.97
N ASN A 210 5.75 -24.82 3.60
CA ASN A 210 7.04 -24.14 3.71
C ASN A 210 7.20 -23.53 5.12
N ALA A 211 8.03 -24.16 5.95
CA ALA A 211 8.29 -23.71 7.31
C ALA A 211 8.78 -22.24 7.40
N SER A 212 9.55 -21.77 6.42
CA SER A 212 10.05 -20.37 6.42
C SER A 212 8.93 -19.34 6.27
N VAL A 213 7.82 -19.68 5.62
CA VAL A 213 6.65 -18.80 5.51
C VAL A 213 6.07 -18.54 6.91
N TRP A 214 5.83 -19.61 7.64
CA TRP A 214 5.24 -19.53 8.99
C TRP A 214 6.18 -18.93 10.02
N GLN A 215 7.49 -19.23 9.92
CA GLN A 215 8.51 -18.58 10.76
C GLN A 215 8.53 -17.05 10.53
N THR A 216 8.43 -16.59 9.27
CA THR A 216 8.39 -15.16 8.97
C THR A 216 7.07 -14.54 9.45
N SER A 217 5.94 -15.24 9.34
CA SER A 217 4.66 -14.78 9.86
C SER A 217 4.67 -14.63 11.39
N LEU A 218 5.18 -15.62 12.11
CA LEU A 218 5.32 -15.54 13.57
C LEU A 218 6.25 -14.42 14.00
N ALA A 219 7.41 -14.27 13.32
CA ALA A 219 8.35 -13.19 13.61
C ALA A 219 7.74 -11.80 13.34
N HIS A 220 6.86 -11.68 12.34
CA HIS A 220 6.10 -10.47 12.09
C HIS A 220 5.17 -10.15 13.27
N ASP A 221 4.40 -11.15 13.74
CA ASP A 221 3.44 -10.96 14.83
C ASP A 221 4.15 -10.61 16.15
N ASP A 222 5.26 -11.30 16.44
CA ASP A 222 6.11 -11.01 17.60
C ASP A 222 6.69 -9.59 17.54
N LEU A 223 7.19 -9.17 16.37
CA LEU A 223 7.74 -7.82 16.14
C LEU A 223 6.70 -6.74 16.39
N ILE A 224 5.50 -6.91 15.83
CA ILE A 224 4.41 -5.94 16.02
C ILE A 224 3.98 -5.90 17.49
N ALA A 225 3.82 -7.05 18.13
CA ALA A 225 3.47 -7.11 19.56
C ALA A 225 4.51 -6.43 20.46
N ALA A 226 5.81 -6.57 20.14
CA ALA A 226 6.90 -5.95 20.90
C ALA A 226 7.00 -4.42 20.69
N ASN A 227 6.55 -3.92 19.54
CA ASN A 227 6.74 -2.52 19.14
C ASN A 227 5.43 -1.73 18.99
N HIS A 228 4.28 -2.27 19.41
CA HIS A 228 2.96 -1.68 19.19
C HIS A 228 2.80 -0.25 19.74
N ASP A 229 3.48 0.10 20.83
CA ASP A 229 3.46 1.45 21.42
C ASP A 229 4.18 2.51 20.57
N TYR A 230 4.99 2.07 19.61
CA TYR A 230 5.81 2.93 18.74
C TYR A 230 5.26 3.03 17.33
N LEU A 231 4.26 2.21 16.99
CA LEU A 231 3.74 2.12 15.63
C LEU A 231 2.29 2.56 15.56
N GLU A 232 2.04 3.46 14.66
CA GLU A 232 0.71 3.88 14.26
C GLU A 232 0.59 3.75 12.73
N HIS A 233 -0.57 3.99 12.20
CA HIS A 233 -0.78 4.22 10.78
C HIS A 233 -1.68 5.44 10.57
N ALA A 234 -1.57 6.04 9.41
CA ALA A 234 -2.41 7.16 9.00
C ALA A 234 -2.67 7.11 7.49
N LEU A 235 -3.75 7.73 7.08
CA LEU A 235 -4.05 8.06 5.69
C LEU A 235 -3.73 9.53 5.46
N PHE A 236 -2.80 9.80 4.55
CA PHE A 236 -2.47 11.12 4.04
C PHE A 236 -3.26 11.37 2.76
N ILE A 237 -4.08 12.42 2.75
CA ILE A 237 -4.78 12.89 1.56
C ILE A 237 -4.13 14.20 1.18
N ALA A 238 -3.50 14.27 0.02
CA ALA A 238 -2.74 15.43 -0.40
C ALA A 238 -3.10 15.86 -1.84
N ARG A 239 -3.33 17.14 -2.05
CA ARG A 239 -3.65 17.71 -3.38
C ARG A 239 -2.44 18.40 -3.99
N LYS A 240 -2.29 18.17 -5.30
CA LYS A 240 -1.30 18.87 -6.11
C LYS A 240 -1.79 20.26 -6.49
#